data_47336ac5449fd75f3a76e0e0c4bf0591
#
_entry.id   47336ac5449fd75f3a76e0e0c4bf0591
#
_cell.length_a   1.000
_cell.length_b   1.000
_cell.length_c   1.000
_cell.angle_alpha   90.00
_cell.angle_beta   90.00
_cell.angle_gamma   90.00
#
_symmetry.space_group_name_H-M   'P 1'
#
loop_
_entity.id
_entity.type
_entity.pdbx_description
1 polymer ?
#
loop_
_entity_poly.entity_id
_entity_poly.type
_entity_poly.pdbx_seq_one_letter_code
_entity_poly.pdbx_strand_id
1 'polypeptide(L)'
;MIGNGIPANYDYINVQNAAVSPSTVHCRNTALSQYFRRYLLQKAMSLFKWKLPEHWSKNYFLYVLYCWGYLAVVNTSKFGVIPQGCTLTGYNVFYQPTNAIITNPLLRGIMEPRIGSQCTIIRLQPDYGGIMDIVGYYGDMLALCAESVGMNLMNTHLAYVFAAGNKTAAESFKKMYDRVASGEVCTVIDKNLFRDDGSKAWEAFEQNLKQVYISSDILSDMRKIEAMFDTDIGIPNANTDKRERLVTDEVNANNIETQSKCAMWLEELQESIKATNDMFGLDLSVEWRFPNAYEGGMNNVGNSKPIGAKTSE
;
A
#
# COMPACT_ATOMS: atom_id res chain seq x y z
N MET A 1 29.18 -11.86 -0.65
CA MET A 1 29.74 -11.56 0.70
C MET A 1 29.79 -10.05 0.84
N ILE A 2 28.93 -9.48 1.64
CA ILE A 2 28.98 -8.06 1.99
C ILE A 2 30.12 -7.94 2.99
N GLY A 3 31.16 -7.18 2.65
CA GLY A 3 32.32 -7.01 3.52
C GLY A 3 31.90 -6.40 4.87
N ASN A 4 32.21 -7.11 5.95
CA ASN A 4 32.03 -6.60 7.31
C ASN A 4 32.81 -5.28 7.45
N GLY A 5 32.11 -4.17 7.58
CA GLY A 5 32.71 -2.89 7.94
C GLY A 5 32.41 -1.71 7.03
N ILE A 6 31.60 -1.86 6.00
CA ILE A 6 31.11 -0.69 5.24
C ILE A 6 29.86 -0.18 5.99
N PRO A 7 29.89 1.07 6.51
CA PRO A 7 28.71 1.71 7.06
C PRO A 7 27.59 1.70 6.02
N ALA A 8 26.36 1.61 6.47
CA ALA A 8 25.20 1.56 5.60
C ALA A 8 25.22 2.73 4.62
N ASN A 9 25.37 2.42 3.35
CA ASN A 9 25.21 3.37 2.28
C ASN A 9 23.71 3.49 2.05
N TYR A 10 23.13 4.66 2.24
CA TYR A 10 21.72 4.91 2.07
C TYR A 10 21.19 4.50 0.69
N ASP A 11 21.93 4.83 -0.36
CA ASP A 11 21.57 4.44 -1.73
C ASP A 11 21.57 2.92 -1.93
N TYR A 12 22.46 2.20 -1.28
CA TYR A 12 22.51 0.75 -1.33
C TYR A 12 21.30 0.11 -0.64
N ILE A 13 20.89 0.63 0.51
CA ILE A 13 19.68 0.17 1.21
C ILE A 13 18.46 0.40 0.32
N ASN A 14 18.34 1.57 -0.29
CA ASN A 14 17.25 1.91 -1.18
C ASN A 14 17.19 0.99 -2.43
N VAL A 15 18.32 0.72 -3.06
CA VAL A 15 18.39 -0.20 -4.20
C VAL A 15 17.97 -1.62 -3.80
N GLN A 16 18.36 -2.09 -2.64
CA GLN A 16 17.92 -3.40 -2.14
C GLN A 16 16.43 -3.43 -1.85
N ASN A 17 15.88 -2.41 -1.18
CA ASN A 17 14.46 -2.33 -0.88
C ASN A 17 13.60 -2.25 -2.14
N ALA A 18 14.07 -1.58 -3.18
CA ALA A 18 13.38 -1.52 -4.47
C ALA A 18 13.38 -2.86 -5.22
N ALA A 19 14.39 -3.69 -5.00
CA ALA A 19 14.57 -4.96 -5.71
C ALA A 19 13.93 -6.16 -5.02
N VAL A 20 13.72 -6.10 -3.70
CA VAL A 20 13.29 -7.24 -2.89
C VAL A 20 11.94 -6.94 -2.23
N SER A 21 10.94 -7.76 -2.52
CA SER A 21 9.69 -7.73 -1.77
C SER A 21 9.92 -8.19 -0.33
N PRO A 22 9.47 -7.44 0.69
CA PRO A 22 9.67 -7.80 2.10
C PRO A 22 8.83 -9.01 2.52
N SER A 23 7.85 -9.42 1.72
CA SER A 23 7.02 -10.58 2.00
C SER A 23 7.58 -11.86 1.34
N THR A 24 7.59 -12.96 2.08
CA THR A 24 7.89 -14.30 1.55
C THR A 24 6.67 -15.01 1.01
N VAL A 25 5.48 -14.51 1.32
CA VAL A 25 4.20 -15.04 0.85
C VAL A 25 3.66 -14.12 -0.22
N HIS A 26 3.46 -14.65 -1.41
CA HIS A 26 3.02 -13.90 -2.58
C HIS A 26 1.74 -14.46 -3.18
N CYS A 27 0.88 -13.59 -3.70
CA CYS A 27 -0.25 -13.98 -4.50
C CYS A 27 0.24 -14.59 -5.83
N ARG A 28 -0.33 -15.72 -6.26
CA ARG A 28 -0.04 -16.32 -7.57
C ARG A 28 -0.47 -15.41 -8.72
N ASN A 29 -1.52 -14.64 -8.52
CA ASN A 29 -2.03 -13.70 -9.50
C ASN A 29 -1.21 -12.39 -9.46
N THR A 30 -0.16 -12.33 -10.25
CA THR A 30 0.72 -11.16 -10.34
C THR A 30 -0.02 -9.90 -10.82
N ALA A 31 -1.05 -10.04 -11.65
CA ALA A 31 -1.86 -8.91 -12.12
C ALA A 31 -2.65 -8.28 -10.97
N LEU A 32 -3.19 -9.11 -10.07
CA LEU A 32 -3.91 -8.65 -8.88
C LEU A 32 -2.95 -7.95 -7.89
N SER A 33 -1.78 -8.51 -7.67
CA SER A 33 -0.73 -7.89 -6.85
C SER A 33 -0.32 -6.52 -7.42
N GLN A 34 -0.11 -6.41 -8.74
CA GLN A 34 0.20 -5.14 -9.39
C GLN A 34 -0.95 -4.13 -9.31
N TYR A 35 -2.20 -4.59 -9.38
CA TYR A 35 -3.36 -3.73 -9.19
C TYR A 35 -3.34 -3.05 -7.83
N PHE A 36 -3.16 -3.81 -6.73
CA PHE A 36 -3.13 -3.25 -5.38
C PHE A 36 -1.89 -2.37 -5.15
N ARG A 37 -0.72 -2.74 -5.66
CA ARG A 37 0.48 -1.91 -5.61
C ARG A 37 0.25 -0.54 -6.27
N ARG A 38 -0.37 -0.52 -7.45
CA ARG A 38 -0.73 0.74 -8.12
C ARG A 38 -1.73 1.55 -7.32
N TYR A 39 -2.73 0.91 -6.76
CA TYR A 39 -3.74 1.56 -5.93
C TYR A 39 -3.11 2.24 -4.71
N LEU A 40 -2.29 1.51 -3.95
CA LEU A 40 -1.62 2.02 -2.76
C LEU A 40 -0.60 3.11 -3.10
N LEU A 41 0.16 2.96 -4.18
CA LEU A 41 1.10 3.99 -4.63
C LEU A 41 0.37 5.30 -4.98
N GLN A 42 -0.74 5.24 -5.71
CA GLN A 42 -1.55 6.42 -6.03
C GLN A 42 -2.14 7.07 -4.78
N LYS A 43 -2.56 6.27 -3.81
CA LYS A 43 -3.03 6.74 -2.51
C LYS A 43 -1.93 7.51 -1.77
N ALA A 44 -0.73 6.97 -1.71
CA ALA A 44 0.42 7.66 -1.10
C ALA A 44 0.81 8.94 -1.84
N MET A 45 0.84 8.94 -3.18
CA MET A 45 1.11 10.16 -3.97
C MET A 45 0.08 11.27 -3.75
N SER A 46 -1.10 10.94 -3.23
CA SER A 46 -2.14 11.93 -2.95
C SER A 46 -1.98 12.65 -1.61
N LEU A 47 -1.01 12.28 -0.77
CA LEU A 47 -0.80 12.83 0.57
C LEU A 47 -0.55 14.34 0.58
N PHE A 48 0.26 14.82 -0.35
CA PHE A 48 0.71 16.20 -0.38
C PHE A 48 0.12 16.98 -1.56
N LYS A 49 -0.09 18.27 -1.35
CA LYS A 49 -0.27 19.24 -2.42
C LYS A 49 1.10 19.78 -2.84
N TRP A 50 1.31 19.83 -4.13
CA TRP A 50 2.55 20.28 -4.73
C TRP A 50 2.32 21.50 -5.61
N LYS A 51 3.12 22.54 -5.42
CA LYS A 51 3.31 23.63 -6.35
C LYS A 51 4.61 23.40 -7.10
N LEU A 52 4.51 23.09 -8.39
CA LEU A 52 5.64 22.81 -9.27
C LEU A 52 5.63 23.76 -10.46
N PRO A 53 6.77 24.07 -11.09
CA PRO A 53 6.83 24.84 -12.32
C PRO A 53 6.01 24.17 -13.43
N GLU A 54 5.36 24.96 -14.28
CA GLU A 54 4.50 24.45 -15.35
C GLU A 54 5.23 23.54 -16.37
N HIS A 55 6.51 23.81 -16.61
CA HIS A 55 7.32 23.00 -17.51
C HIS A 55 7.79 21.67 -16.93
N TRP A 56 7.57 21.41 -15.65
CA TRP A 56 7.87 20.12 -15.04
C TRP A 56 6.74 19.12 -15.24
N SER A 57 7.10 17.89 -15.61
CA SER A 57 6.12 16.79 -15.59
C SER A 57 5.83 16.37 -14.17
N LYS A 58 4.68 16.78 -13.63
CA LYS A 58 4.24 16.40 -12.29
C LYS A 58 4.19 14.89 -12.09
N ASN A 59 3.70 14.15 -13.09
CA ASN A 59 3.59 12.70 -13.00
C ASN A 59 4.98 12.03 -12.90
N TYR A 60 5.94 12.49 -13.70
CA TYR A 60 7.32 12.02 -13.63
C TYR A 60 7.94 12.33 -12.27
N PHE A 61 7.79 13.58 -11.81
CA PHE A 61 8.30 14.03 -10.52
C PHE A 61 7.78 13.15 -9.37
N LEU A 62 6.47 12.96 -9.27
CA LEU A 62 5.86 12.15 -8.22
C LEU A 62 6.28 10.68 -8.32
N TYR A 63 6.27 10.13 -9.54
CA TYR A 63 6.65 8.73 -9.73
C TYR A 63 8.08 8.46 -9.27
N VAL A 64 9.04 9.28 -9.71
CA VAL A 64 10.45 9.12 -9.32
C VAL A 64 10.62 9.30 -7.82
N LEU A 65 10.02 10.36 -7.23
CA LEU A 65 10.15 10.66 -5.81
C LEU A 65 9.60 9.53 -4.92
N TYR A 66 8.42 9.02 -5.21
CA TYR A 66 7.80 8.00 -4.37
C TYR A 66 8.36 6.59 -4.62
N CYS A 67 8.71 6.25 -5.88
CA CYS A 67 9.26 4.94 -6.18
C CYS A 67 10.73 4.81 -5.79
N TRP A 68 11.54 5.84 -6.09
CA TRP A 68 12.98 5.80 -5.87
C TRP A 68 13.43 6.55 -4.59
N GLY A 69 12.55 7.38 -4.03
CA GLY A 69 12.79 8.11 -2.79
C GLY A 69 13.44 9.48 -2.98
N TYR A 70 14.08 9.73 -4.11
CA TYR A 70 14.76 10.99 -4.38
C TYR A 70 14.90 11.27 -5.87
N LEU A 71 15.22 12.53 -6.19
CA LEU A 71 15.55 12.98 -7.54
C LEU A 71 16.51 14.20 -7.46
N ALA A 72 17.29 14.38 -8.49
CA ALA A 72 18.15 15.56 -8.62
C ALA A 72 17.45 16.68 -9.39
N VAL A 73 17.60 17.91 -8.94
CA VAL A 73 17.22 19.10 -9.70
C VAL A 73 18.47 19.75 -10.25
N VAL A 74 18.52 19.92 -11.56
CA VAL A 74 19.70 20.45 -12.27
C VAL A 74 19.29 21.52 -13.27
N ASN A 75 20.21 22.49 -13.49
CA ASN A 75 20.04 23.47 -14.56
C ASN A 75 20.72 22.96 -15.84
N THR A 76 19.94 22.85 -16.90
CA THR A 76 20.40 22.40 -18.21
C THR A 76 20.33 23.52 -19.22
N SER A 77 21.28 23.58 -20.15
CA SER A 77 21.31 24.62 -21.18
C SER A 77 20.12 24.61 -22.15
N LYS A 78 19.48 23.44 -22.33
CA LYS A 78 18.39 23.25 -23.29
C LYS A 78 17.01 23.33 -22.66
N PHE A 79 16.85 22.82 -21.44
CA PHE A 79 15.54 22.67 -20.81
C PHE A 79 15.37 23.53 -19.55
N GLY A 80 16.38 24.34 -19.19
CA GLY A 80 16.38 25.08 -17.94
C GLY A 80 16.51 24.17 -16.72
N VAL A 81 15.96 24.60 -15.61
CA VAL A 81 15.98 23.84 -14.35
C VAL A 81 14.90 22.75 -14.40
N ILE A 82 15.32 21.50 -14.31
CA ILE A 82 14.43 20.32 -14.40
C ILE A 82 14.78 19.26 -13.36
N PRO A 83 13.79 18.49 -12.89
CA PRO A 83 14.00 17.32 -12.06
C PRO A 83 14.44 16.12 -12.90
N GLN A 84 15.39 15.33 -12.42
CA GLN A 84 15.90 14.12 -13.07
C GLN A 84 16.07 12.99 -12.07
N GLY A 85 15.67 11.77 -12.47
CA GLY A 85 16.11 10.57 -11.76
C GLY A 85 17.61 10.43 -11.85
N CYS A 86 18.24 10.03 -10.75
CA CYS A 86 19.68 9.90 -10.65
C CYS A 86 20.07 8.73 -9.74
N THR A 87 21.33 8.35 -9.78
CA THR A 87 22.00 7.55 -8.73
C THR A 87 22.96 8.44 -7.98
N LEU A 88 23.20 8.11 -6.72
CA LEU A 88 24.05 8.89 -5.83
C LEU A 88 25.44 8.26 -5.74
N THR A 89 26.48 9.11 -5.69
CA THR A 89 27.89 8.67 -5.62
C THR A 89 28.71 9.63 -4.80
N GLY A 90 29.92 9.15 -4.39
CA GLY A 90 30.80 9.91 -3.53
C GLY A 90 30.21 10.07 -2.11
N TYR A 91 31.08 10.23 -1.12
CA TYR A 91 30.64 10.32 0.28
C TYR A 91 31.44 11.37 1.02
N ASN A 92 30.76 12.12 1.88
CA ASN A 92 31.38 12.97 2.89
C ASN A 92 31.71 12.16 4.15
N VAL A 93 32.19 12.84 5.18
CA VAL A 93 32.56 12.21 6.47
C VAL A 93 31.37 11.58 7.21
N PHE A 94 30.16 11.93 6.85
CA PHE A 94 28.92 11.38 7.39
C PHE A 94 28.26 10.35 6.45
N TYR A 95 28.99 9.86 5.46
CA TYR A 95 28.50 8.94 4.42
C TYR A 95 27.33 9.46 3.58
N GLN A 96 27.09 10.77 3.61
CA GLN A 96 26.10 11.38 2.73
C GLN A 96 26.68 11.55 1.33
N PRO A 97 25.85 11.36 0.28
CA PRO A 97 26.31 11.46 -1.10
C PRO A 97 26.76 12.89 -1.45
N THR A 98 27.81 12.99 -2.25
CA THR A 98 28.36 14.28 -2.69
C THR A 98 28.06 14.60 -4.15
N ASN A 99 27.77 13.60 -4.95
CA ASN A 99 27.51 13.74 -6.38
C ASN A 99 26.26 12.95 -6.77
N ALA A 100 25.57 13.41 -7.83
CA ALA A 100 24.48 12.69 -8.46
C ALA A 100 24.91 12.28 -9.88
N ILE A 101 24.59 11.05 -10.30
CA ILE A 101 24.81 10.59 -11.67
C ILE A 101 23.46 10.60 -12.39
N ILE A 102 23.34 11.43 -13.43
CA ILE A 102 22.13 11.55 -14.25
C ILE A 102 22.41 10.94 -15.61
N THR A 103 21.69 9.85 -15.92
CA THR A 103 21.80 9.16 -17.20
C THR A 103 20.54 9.41 -18.02
N ASN A 104 20.55 10.50 -18.80
CA ASN A 104 19.45 10.82 -19.70
C ASN A 104 20.01 11.11 -21.10
N PRO A 105 19.69 10.30 -22.13
CA PRO A 105 20.22 10.47 -23.49
C PRO A 105 19.94 11.84 -24.10
N LEU A 106 18.83 12.49 -23.72
CA LEU A 106 18.46 13.83 -24.21
C LEU A 106 19.31 14.95 -23.62
N LEU A 107 19.99 14.70 -22.51
CA LEU A 107 20.91 15.64 -21.86
C LEU A 107 22.38 15.48 -22.32
N ARG A 108 22.60 14.79 -23.45
CA ARG A 108 23.91 14.57 -24.10
C ARG A 108 24.94 13.82 -23.23
N GLY A 109 24.51 12.72 -22.62
CA GLY A 109 25.43 11.82 -21.93
C GLY A 109 25.23 11.79 -20.41
N ILE A 110 26.22 11.25 -19.73
CA ILE A 110 26.24 11.15 -18.27
C ILE A 110 26.62 12.51 -17.71
N MET A 111 25.77 13.06 -16.85
CA MET A 111 26.05 14.24 -16.05
C MET A 111 26.32 13.80 -14.62
N GLU A 112 27.41 14.29 -14.03
CA GLU A 112 27.80 14.01 -12.65
C GLU A 112 27.88 15.32 -11.83
N PRO A 113 26.76 16.03 -11.64
CA PRO A 113 26.77 17.29 -10.91
C PRO A 113 27.00 17.06 -9.42
N ARG A 114 27.76 18.02 -8.81
CA ARG A 114 28.04 18.04 -7.38
C ARG A 114 26.81 18.57 -6.62
N ILE A 115 26.39 17.83 -5.60
CA ILE A 115 25.28 18.20 -4.73
C ILE A 115 25.64 19.43 -3.91
N GLY A 116 24.68 20.35 -3.77
CA GLY A 116 24.84 21.61 -3.03
C GLY A 116 25.52 22.74 -3.78
N SER A 117 26.06 22.48 -5.02
CA SER A 117 26.69 23.53 -5.84
C SER A 117 26.22 23.52 -7.30
N GLN A 118 25.94 22.37 -7.87
CA GLN A 118 25.52 22.20 -9.27
C GLN A 118 24.14 21.56 -9.37
N CYS A 119 23.72 20.82 -8.35
CA CYS A 119 22.40 20.24 -8.23
C CYS A 119 21.93 20.23 -6.77
N THR A 120 20.65 20.08 -6.59
CA THR A 120 20.02 19.76 -5.30
C THR A 120 19.33 18.41 -5.39
N ILE A 121 19.18 17.77 -4.25
CA ILE A 121 18.40 16.51 -4.17
C ILE A 121 17.12 16.80 -3.41
N ILE A 122 15.98 16.50 -4.03
CA ILE A 122 14.69 16.44 -3.34
C ILE A 122 14.51 14.98 -2.93
N ARG A 123 14.36 14.74 -1.64
CA ARG A 123 14.21 13.39 -1.06
C ARG A 123 12.96 13.27 -0.23
N LEU A 124 12.34 12.09 -0.24
CA LEU A 124 11.12 11.80 0.50
C LEU A 124 11.41 11.46 1.96
N GLN A 125 12.49 10.73 2.20
CA GLN A 125 12.90 10.20 3.50
C GLN A 125 14.38 10.50 3.77
N PRO A 126 14.78 10.55 5.07
CA PRO A 126 16.19 10.83 5.45
C PRO A 126 17.18 9.78 4.92
N ASP A 127 16.72 8.53 4.75
CA ASP A 127 17.53 7.41 4.26
C ASP A 127 17.54 7.27 2.73
N TYR A 128 17.02 8.27 2.01
CA TYR A 128 16.82 8.25 0.56
C TYR A 128 15.91 7.12 0.06
N GLY A 129 15.13 6.49 0.96
CA GLY A 129 14.22 5.42 0.62
C GLY A 129 12.98 5.91 -0.12
N GLY A 130 12.54 5.12 -1.11
CA GLY A 130 11.18 5.20 -1.65
C GLY A 130 10.21 4.40 -0.78
N ILE A 131 8.98 4.24 -1.26
CA ILE A 131 7.92 3.51 -0.54
C ILE A 131 7.53 2.19 -1.21
N MET A 132 8.31 1.72 -2.17
CA MET A 132 7.93 0.52 -2.94
C MET A 132 7.97 -0.77 -2.11
N ASP A 133 8.76 -0.81 -1.05
CA ASP A 133 8.79 -1.88 -0.05
C ASP A 133 7.47 -1.91 0.75
N ILE A 134 7.02 -0.77 1.25
CA ILE A 134 5.73 -0.62 1.96
C ILE A 134 4.57 -1.00 1.02
N VAL A 135 4.54 -0.39 -0.17
CA VAL A 135 3.52 -0.66 -1.20
C VAL A 135 3.53 -2.13 -1.63
N GLY A 136 4.72 -2.73 -1.76
CA GLY A 136 4.89 -4.13 -2.11
C GLY A 136 4.31 -5.06 -1.06
N TYR A 137 4.63 -4.82 0.20
CA TYR A 137 4.17 -5.62 1.33
C TYR A 137 2.64 -5.61 1.46
N TYR A 138 2.05 -4.41 1.57
CA TYR A 138 0.60 -4.29 1.70
C TYR A 138 -0.17 -4.68 0.44
N GLY A 139 0.41 -4.43 -0.74
CA GLY A 139 -0.17 -4.83 -2.01
C GLY A 139 -0.28 -6.36 -2.15
N ASP A 140 0.73 -7.10 -1.72
CA ASP A 140 0.71 -8.56 -1.72
C ASP A 140 -0.31 -9.12 -0.70
N MET A 141 -0.39 -8.53 0.50
CA MET A 141 -1.39 -8.94 1.50
C MET A 141 -2.83 -8.72 1.01
N LEU A 142 -3.12 -7.56 0.43
CA LEU A 142 -4.45 -7.27 -0.13
C LEU A 142 -4.79 -8.20 -1.30
N ALA A 143 -3.80 -8.51 -2.15
CA ALA A 143 -3.99 -9.44 -3.26
C ALA A 143 -4.31 -10.86 -2.78
N LEU A 144 -3.63 -11.36 -1.75
CA LEU A 144 -3.92 -12.65 -1.13
C LEU A 144 -5.33 -12.70 -0.53
N CYS A 145 -5.74 -11.66 0.16
CA CYS A 145 -7.10 -11.58 0.69
C CYS A 145 -8.14 -11.59 -0.42
N ALA A 146 -7.95 -10.79 -1.48
CA ALA A 146 -8.89 -10.73 -2.60
C ALA A 146 -8.98 -12.07 -3.36
N GLU A 147 -7.85 -12.76 -3.56
CA GLU A 147 -7.83 -14.11 -4.14
C GLU A 147 -8.56 -15.12 -3.23
N SER A 148 -8.34 -15.03 -1.92
CA SER A 148 -9.02 -15.87 -0.92
C SER A 148 -10.52 -15.66 -0.89
N VAL A 149 -11.00 -14.41 -1.01
CA VAL A 149 -12.42 -14.10 -1.18
C VAL A 149 -12.98 -14.77 -2.43
N GLY A 150 -12.28 -14.63 -3.56
CA GLY A 150 -12.68 -15.28 -4.82
C GLY A 150 -12.76 -16.80 -4.69
N MET A 151 -11.75 -17.43 -4.09
CA MET A 151 -11.73 -18.87 -3.84
C MET A 151 -12.84 -19.31 -2.89
N ASN A 152 -13.10 -18.53 -1.84
CA ASN A 152 -14.17 -18.82 -0.89
C ASN A 152 -15.54 -18.75 -1.54
N LEU A 153 -15.77 -17.75 -2.41
CA LEU A 153 -16.99 -17.66 -3.21
C LEU A 153 -17.12 -18.85 -4.18
N MET A 154 -16.06 -19.25 -4.85
CA MET A 154 -16.04 -20.43 -5.72
C MET A 154 -16.39 -21.71 -4.94
N ASN A 155 -15.85 -21.86 -3.74
CA ASN A 155 -16.12 -23.01 -2.88
C ASN A 155 -17.59 -23.11 -2.46
N THR A 156 -18.34 -22.01 -2.40
CA THR A 156 -19.77 -22.06 -2.13
C THR A 156 -20.58 -22.73 -3.24
N HIS A 157 -20.04 -22.76 -4.46
CA HIS A 157 -20.66 -23.49 -5.58
C HIS A 157 -20.39 -25.01 -5.52
N LEU A 158 -19.40 -25.44 -4.72
CA LEU A 158 -19.08 -26.85 -4.49
C LEU A 158 -19.84 -27.43 -3.27
N ALA A 159 -21.09 -27.03 -3.10
CA ALA A 159 -21.91 -27.40 -1.95
C ALA A 159 -22.01 -28.93 -1.76
N TYR A 160 -21.94 -29.68 -2.86
CA TYR A 160 -22.06 -31.12 -2.85
C TYR A 160 -21.03 -31.75 -3.78
N VAL A 161 -20.23 -32.65 -3.23
CA VAL A 161 -19.35 -33.53 -4.01
C VAL A 161 -19.84 -34.95 -3.82
N PHE A 162 -20.25 -35.59 -4.90
CA PHE A 162 -20.71 -36.97 -4.89
C PHE A 162 -19.60 -37.90 -5.40
N ALA A 163 -19.21 -38.86 -4.60
CA ALA A 163 -18.34 -39.95 -5.01
C ALA A 163 -19.21 -41.14 -5.41
N ALA A 164 -19.12 -41.60 -6.65
CA ALA A 164 -19.86 -42.75 -7.15
C ALA A 164 -18.96 -43.94 -7.27
N GLY A 165 -19.40 -45.11 -6.86
CA GLY A 165 -18.63 -46.35 -6.89
C GLY A 165 -18.43 -46.94 -8.28
N ASN A 166 -19.12 -46.44 -9.31
CA ASN A 166 -18.99 -46.89 -10.69
C ASN A 166 -19.38 -45.79 -11.70
N LYS A 167 -19.03 -45.97 -12.96
CA LYS A 167 -19.26 -44.98 -14.03
C LYS A 167 -20.78 -44.75 -14.28
N THR A 168 -21.59 -45.80 -14.21
CA THR A 168 -23.03 -45.70 -14.43
C THR A 168 -23.72 -44.87 -13.36
N ALA A 169 -23.33 -45.03 -12.08
CA ALA A 169 -23.84 -44.23 -10.98
C ALA A 169 -23.38 -42.74 -11.14
N ALA A 170 -22.15 -42.51 -11.56
CA ALA A 170 -21.66 -41.15 -11.81
C ALA A 170 -22.44 -40.43 -12.92
N GLU A 171 -22.76 -41.09 -14.02
CA GLU A 171 -23.57 -40.56 -15.10
C GLU A 171 -25.01 -40.28 -14.66
N SER A 172 -25.60 -41.15 -13.86
CA SER A 172 -26.95 -40.98 -13.30
C SER A 172 -27.01 -39.79 -12.35
N PHE A 173 -25.96 -39.59 -11.51
CA PHE A 173 -25.86 -38.40 -10.65
C PHE A 173 -25.74 -37.11 -11.46
N LYS A 174 -24.89 -37.10 -12.49
CA LYS A 174 -24.73 -35.95 -13.35
C LYS A 174 -26.05 -35.54 -14.00
N LYS A 175 -26.79 -36.51 -14.56
CA LYS A 175 -28.11 -36.25 -15.15
C LYS A 175 -29.14 -35.72 -14.12
N MET A 176 -29.10 -36.26 -12.89
CA MET A 176 -29.97 -35.78 -11.82
C MET A 176 -29.64 -34.34 -11.45
N TYR A 177 -28.34 -34.01 -11.28
CA TYR A 177 -27.89 -32.67 -10.96
C TYR A 177 -28.26 -31.66 -12.06
N ASP A 178 -28.05 -32.01 -13.33
CA ASP A 178 -28.37 -31.17 -14.48
C ASP A 178 -29.90 -30.87 -14.53
N ARG A 179 -30.74 -31.81 -14.17
CA ARG A 179 -32.21 -31.64 -14.08
C ARG A 179 -32.59 -30.69 -12.95
N VAL A 180 -32.02 -30.88 -11.76
CA VAL A 180 -32.28 -30.00 -10.62
C VAL A 180 -31.77 -28.60 -10.94
N ALA A 181 -30.63 -28.47 -11.56
CA ALA A 181 -30.04 -27.17 -11.99
C ALA A 181 -30.90 -26.50 -13.07
N SER A 182 -31.60 -27.26 -13.92
CA SER A 182 -32.54 -26.72 -14.91
C SER A 182 -33.91 -26.35 -14.33
N GLY A 183 -34.14 -26.57 -13.02
CA GLY A 183 -35.35 -26.16 -12.33
C GLY A 183 -36.46 -27.23 -12.32
N GLU A 184 -36.15 -28.50 -12.63
CA GLU A 184 -37.13 -29.59 -12.50
C GLU A 184 -37.50 -29.82 -11.02
N VAL A 185 -38.77 -29.74 -10.71
CA VAL A 185 -39.33 -29.84 -9.33
C VAL A 185 -39.40 -31.30 -8.84
N CYS A 186 -39.34 -32.27 -9.76
CA CYS A 186 -39.44 -33.71 -9.43
C CYS A 186 -38.34 -34.48 -10.14
N THR A 187 -37.49 -35.15 -9.39
CA THR A 187 -36.42 -35.97 -9.93
C THR A 187 -36.66 -37.44 -9.64
N VAL A 188 -36.71 -38.25 -10.69
CA VAL A 188 -36.78 -39.71 -10.57
C VAL A 188 -35.40 -40.26 -10.35
N ILE A 189 -35.17 -41.00 -9.27
CA ILE A 189 -33.91 -41.61 -8.89
C ILE A 189 -33.76 -42.94 -9.62
N ASP A 190 -32.57 -43.15 -10.27
CA ASP A 190 -32.27 -44.39 -10.95
C ASP A 190 -31.90 -45.51 -9.93
N LYS A 191 -32.39 -46.70 -10.16
CA LYS A 191 -32.09 -47.89 -9.33
C LYS A 191 -30.58 -48.16 -9.24
N ASN A 192 -29.81 -47.78 -10.25
CA ASN A 192 -28.34 -47.97 -10.31
C ASN A 192 -27.57 -47.14 -9.25
N LEU A 193 -28.24 -46.26 -8.53
CA LEU A 193 -27.70 -45.52 -7.40
C LEU A 193 -27.67 -46.33 -6.08
N PHE A 194 -28.24 -47.52 -6.11
CA PHE A 194 -28.22 -48.44 -4.98
C PHE A 194 -27.54 -49.75 -5.38
N ARG A 195 -26.87 -50.39 -4.45
CA ARG A 195 -26.33 -51.74 -4.63
C ARG A 195 -27.46 -52.77 -4.49
N ASP A 196 -27.17 -53.99 -4.88
CA ASP A 196 -28.16 -55.08 -4.78
C ASP A 196 -28.57 -55.40 -3.36
N ASP A 197 -27.76 -55.02 -2.36
CA ASP A 197 -28.04 -55.12 -0.93
C ASP A 197 -28.87 -53.94 -0.39
N GLY A 198 -29.27 -52.97 -1.23
CA GLY A 198 -30.00 -51.79 -0.87
C GLY A 198 -29.16 -50.65 -0.28
N SER A 199 -27.85 -50.86 -0.14
CA SER A 199 -26.93 -49.81 0.32
C SER A 199 -26.68 -48.79 -0.79
N LYS A 200 -26.31 -47.57 -0.39
CA LYS A 200 -25.96 -46.49 -1.35
C LYS A 200 -24.69 -46.83 -2.10
N ALA A 201 -24.74 -46.76 -3.43
CA ALA A 201 -23.56 -46.91 -4.28
C ALA A 201 -22.74 -45.62 -4.40
N TRP A 202 -22.99 -44.65 -3.52
CA TRP A 202 -22.43 -43.33 -3.56
C TRP A 202 -22.24 -42.77 -2.14
N GLU A 203 -21.31 -41.84 -2.01
CA GLU A 203 -21.08 -41.03 -0.82
C GLU A 203 -21.20 -39.55 -1.17
N ALA A 204 -21.92 -38.80 -0.34
CA ALA A 204 -22.00 -37.37 -0.45
C ALA A 204 -21.00 -36.76 0.55
N PHE A 205 -20.10 -35.95 0.05
CA PHE A 205 -19.28 -35.08 0.88
C PHE A 205 -20.02 -33.73 1.02
N GLU A 206 -20.64 -33.53 2.16
CA GLU A 206 -21.34 -32.29 2.46
C GLU A 206 -20.38 -31.31 3.15
N GLN A 207 -20.16 -30.19 2.51
CA GLN A 207 -19.43 -29.08 3.18
C GLN A 207 -20.39 -28.28 4.06
N ASN A 208 -19.99 -28.01 5.28
CA ASN A 208 -20.71 -27.07 6.14
C ASN A 208 -20.47 -25.63 5.66
N LEU A 209 -21.28 -25.16 4.71
CA LEU A 209 -21.15 -23.84 4.09
C LEU A 209 -21.11 -22.71 5.11
N LYS A 210 -21.81 -22.83 6.26
CA LYS A 210 -21.77 -21.80 7.30
C LYS A 210 -20.40 -21.68 7.98
N GLN A 211 -19.67 -22.78 8.11
CA GLN A 211 -18.32 -22.77 8.69
C GLN A 211 -17.24 -22.41 7.67
N VAL A 212 -17.49 -22.71 6.40
CA VAL A 212 -16.50 -22.49 5.32
C VAL A 212 -16.64 -21.09 4.70
N TYR A 213 -17.82 -20.46 4.82
CA TYR A 213 -18.05 -19.13 4.27
C TYR A 213 -17.48 -18.04 5.21
N ILE A 214 -16.23 -17.65 4.96
CA ILE A 214 -15.47 -16.66 5.75
C ILE A 214 -15.21 -15.36 4.96
N SER A 215 -15.90 -15.15 3.84
CA SER A 215 -15.64 -13.98 2.97
C SER A 215 -15.85 -12.65 3.70
N SER A 216 -16.80 -12.56 4.63
CA SER A 216 -17.03 -11.35 5.43
C SER A 216 -15.84 -11.01 6.33
N ASP A 217 -15.22 -12.03 6.92
CA ASP A 217 -14.08 -11.87 7.81
C ASP A 217 -12.84 -11.44 7.02
N ILE A 218 -12.61 -12.08 5.85
CA ILE A 218 -11.51 -11.69 4.96
C ILE A 218 -11.68 -10.25 4.46
N LEU A 219 -12.91 -9.83 4.11
CA LEU A 219 -13.18 -8.45 3.70
C LEU A 219 -12.98 -7.44 4.86
N SER A 220 -13.27 -7.85 6.09
CA SER A 220 -12.93 -7.06 7.29
C SER A 220 -11.42 -6.96 7.45
N ASP A 221 -10.69 -8.05 7.29
CA ASP A 221 -9.22 -8.05 7.39
C ASP A 221 -8.58 -7.22 6.28
N MET A 222 -9.13 -7.22 5.06
CA MET A 222 -8.67 -6.31 3.99
C MET A 222 -8.76 -4.84 4.40
N ARG A 223 -9.84 -4.45 5.06
CA ARG A 223 -9.99 -3.07 5.57
C ARG A 223 -8.98 -2.75 6.66
N LYS A 224 -8.69 -3.71 7.55
CA LYS A 224 -7.65 -3.54 8.58
C LYS A 224 -6.26 -3.38 7.97
N ILE A 225 -5.93 -4.21 6.97
CA ILE A 225 -4.66 -4.12 6.23
C ILE A 225 -4.53 -2.75 5.55
N GLU A 226 -5.61 -2.26 4.93
CA GLU A 226 -5.61 -0.92 4.32
C GLU A 226 -5.47 0.18 5.38
N ALA A 227 -6.12 0.05 6.54
CA ALA A 227 -5.97 0.98 7.65
C ALA A 227 -4.54 0.97 8.23
N MET A 228 -3.88 -0.19 8.30
CA MET A 228 -2.47 -0.29 8.70
C MET A 228 -1.57 0.44 7.70
N PHE A 229 -1.79 0.25 6.39
CA PHE A 229 -1.09 1.00 5.36
C PHE A 229 -1.29 2.51 5.52
N ASP A 230 -2.54 2.95 5.75
CA ASP A 230 -2.86 4.35 5.96
C ASP A 230 -2.10 4.94 7.17
N THR A 231 -2.05 4.19 8.27
CA THR A 231 -1.27 4.58 9.45
C THR A 231 0.21 4.68 9.12
N ASP A 232 0.77 3.71 8.38
CA ASP A 232 2.18 3.69 8.02
C ASP A 232 2.61 4.86 7.12
N ILE A 233 1.73 5.32 6.24
CA ILE A 233 2.02 6.47 5.37
C ILE A 233 1.50 7.80 5.92
N GLY A 234 0.82 7.79 7.07
CA GLY A 234 0.34 8.99 7.74
C GLY A 234 -1.03 9.50 7.29
N ILE A 235 -1.87 8.66 6.65
CA ILE A 235 -3.27 9.01 6.39
C ILE A 235 -4.10 8.78 7.66
N PRO A 236 -4.79 9.80 8.20
CA PRO A 236 -5.70 9.61 9.31
C PRO A 236 -6.80 8.61 8.96
N ASN A 237 -6.95 7.56 9.74
CA ASN A 237 -8.04 6.62 9.58
C ASN A 237 -8.82 6.49 10.90
N ALA A 238 -10.14 6.30 10.77
CA ALA A 238 -10.98 5.95 11.91
C ALA A 238 -10.93 4.43 12.06
N ASN A 239 -10.56 3.95 13.24
CA ASN A 239 -10.62 2.53 13.55
C ASN A 239 -12.10 2.08 13.58
N THR A 240 -12.57 1.46 12.47
CA THR A 240 -13.97 1.09 12.27
C THR A 240 -14.39 -0.21 12.96
N ASP A 241 -13.46 -0.90 13.63
CA ASP A 241 -13.73 -2.21 14.24
C ASP A 241 -14.44 -2.13 15.61
N LYS A 242 -14.49 -0.97 16.22
CA LYS A 242 -15.18 -0.82 17.52
C LYS A 242 -16.66 -0.53 17.30
N ARG A 243 -17.51 -1.49 17.61
CA ARG A 243 -18.99 -1.34 17.72
C ARG A 243 -19.40 -0.42 18.86
N GLU A 244 -18.49 -0.04 19.75
CA GLU A 244 -18.68 0.88 20.87
C GLU A 244 -18.16 2.27 20.53
N ARG A 245 -18.72 3.29 21.21
CA ARG A 245 -18.30 4.70 21.07
C ARG A 245 -16.78 4.82 21.22
N LEU A 246 -16.12 5.25 20.16
CA LEU A 246 -14.70 5.61 20.22
C LEU A 246 -14.51 6.70 21.29
N VAL A 247 -13.67 6.43 22.26
CA VAL A 247 -13.27 7.43 23.25
C VAL A 247 -12.34 8.41 22.53
N THR A 248 -12.60 9.69 22.62
CA THR A 248 -11.86 10.75 21.92
C THR A 248 -10.34 10.65 22.13
N ASP A 249 -9.92 10.18 23.29
CA ASP A 249 -8.51 10.02 23.66
C ASP A 249 -7.80 8.89 22.88
N GLU A 250 -8.52 7.80 22.55
CA GLU A 250 -7.94 6.70 21.73
C GLU A 250 -7.76 7.12 20.26
N VAL A 251 -8.70 7.90 19.74
CA VAL A 251 -8.58 8.46 18.39
C VAL A 251 -7.42 9.43 18.32
N ASN A 252 -7.24 10.25 19.34
CA ASN A 252 -6.14 11.21 19.41
C ASN A 252 -4.77 10.52 19.54
N ALA A 253 -4.65 9.44 20.33
CA ALA A 253 -3.41 8.69 20.48
C ALA A 253 -2.99 8.03 19.15
N ASN A 254 -3.91 7.40 18.45
CA ASN A 254 -3.64 6.79 17.14
C ASN A 254 -3.26 7.85 16.08
N ASN A 255 -3.86 9.03 16.15
CA ASN A 255 -3.51 10.13 15.25
C ASN A 255 -2.09 10.67 15.51
N ILE A 256 -1.60 10.70 16.74
CA ILE A 256 -0.25 11.17 17.07
C ILE A 256 0.81 10.25 16.47
N GLU A 257 0.65 8.94 16.56
CA GLU A 257 1.57 7.96 15.98
C GLU A 257 1.59 8.06 14.45
N THR A 258 0.43 8.11 13.84
CA THR A 258 0.24 8.30 12.39
C THR A 258 0.88 9.60 11.90
N GLN A 259 0.82 10.67 12.70
CA GLN A 259 1.34 11.98 12.37
C GLN A 259 2.87 12.04 12.37
N SER A 260 3.56 11.34 13.26
CA SER A 260 5.00 11.48 13.48
C SER A 260 5.82 11.11 12.23
N LYS A 261 5.49 10.00 11.58
CA LYS A 261 6.20 9.53 10.37
C LYS A 261 5.96 10.45 9.19
N CYS A 262 4.74 10.91 9.05
CA CYS A 262 4.37 11.82 7.96
C CYS A 262 4.91 13.23 8.15
N ALA A 263 5.00 13.71 9.40
CA ALA A 263 5.67 14.98 9.71
C ALA A 263 7.14 14.93 9.28
N MET A 264 7.84 13.83 9.55
CA MET A 264 9.23 13.65 9.11
C MET A 264 9.36 13.71 7.57
N TRP A 265 8.44 13.10 6.82
CA TRP A 265 8.47 13.20 5.36
C TRP A 265 8.25 14.63 4.89
N LEU A 266 7.29 15.34 5.51
CA LEU A 266 7.02 16.73 5.16
C LEU A 266 8.20 17.64 5.47
N GLU A 267 8.87 17.47 6.60
CA GLU A 267 10.07 18.21 6.99
C GLU A 267 11.20 18.00 5.99
N GLU A 268 11.51 16.73 5.63
CA GLU A 268 12.53 16.40 4.64
C GLU A 268 12.23 17.01 3.26
N LEU A 269 10.98 16.95 2.84
CA LEU A 269 10.55 17.56 1.59
C LEU A 269 10.66 19.08 1.63
N GLN A 270 10.26 19.72 2.73
CA GLN A 270 10.34 21.17 2.88
C GLN A 270 11.79 21.68 2.91
N GLU A 271 12.68 20.98 3.61
CA GLU A 271 14.11 21.30 3.61
C GLU A 271 14.73 21.16 2.22
N SER A 272 14.44 20.05 1.54
CA SER A 272 14.92 19.78 0.17
C SER A 272 14.41 20.83 -0.82
N ILE A 273 13.15 21.22 -0.71
CA ILE A 273 12.51 22.23 -1.54
C ILE A 273 13.11 23.61 -1.27
N LYS A 274 13.33 23.96 -0.01
CA LYS A 274 13.98 25.23 0.36
C LYS A 274 15.37 25.34 -0.26
N ALA A 275 16.20 24.31 -0.11
CA ALA A 275 17.53 24.29 -0.72
C ALA A 275 17.47 24.41 -2.27
N THR A 276 16.43 23.83 -2.88
CA THR A 276 16.22 23.89 -4.33
C THR A 276 15.78 25.29 -4.78
N ASN A 277 14.86 25.91 -4.06
CA ASN A 277 14.40 27.27 -4.30
C ASN A 277 15.56 28.28 -4.15
N ASP A 278 16.36 28.15 -3.10
CA ASP A 278 17.50 29.01 -2.82
C ASP A 278 18.56 28.93 -3.92
N MET A 279 18.82 27.71 -4.44
CA MET A 279 19.86 27.50 -5.47
C MET A 279 19.41 27.99 -6.86
N PHE A 280 18.16 27.74 -7.23
CA PHE A 280 17.68 27.95 -8.62
C PHE A 280 16.70 29.10 -8.77
N GLY A 281 16.33 29.79 -7.70
CA GLY A 281 15.33 30.86 -7.73
C GLY A 281 13.93 30.40 -8.12
N LEU A 282 13.57 29.17 -7.71
CA LEU A 282 12.26 28.59 -7.96
C LEU A 282 11.28 28.92 -6.83
N ASP A 283 9.99 28.69 -7.08
CA ASP A 283 8.92 28.82 -6.09
C ASP A 283 8.16 27.50 -5.95
N LEU A 284 8.90 26.47 -5.51
CA LEU A 284 8.35 25.16 -5.18
C LEU A 284 7.73 25.21 -3.79
N SER A 285 6.59 24.54 -3.59
CA SER A 285 6.07 24.28 -2.25
C SER A 285 5.42 22.90 -2.15
N VAL A 286 5.43 22.38 -0.94
CA VAL A 286 4.74 21.14 -0.54
C VAL A 286 3.96 21.41 0.74
N GLU A 287 2.70 20.99 0.75
CA GLU A 287 1.79 21.15 1.86
C GLU A 287 1.03 19.85 2.10
N TRP A 288 0.63 19.64 3.34
CA TRP A 288 -0.27 18.57 3.68
C TRP A 288 -1.64 18.77 3.02
N ARG A 289 -2.22 17.72 2.46
CA ARG A 289 -3.51 17.83 1.77
C ARG A 289 -4.69 17.96 2.72
N PHE A 290 -4.58 17.45 3.93
CA PHE A 290 -5.65 17.32 4.92
C PHE A 290 -5.38 18.15 6.19
N PRO A 291 -5.22 19.48 6.12
CA PRO A 291 -4.82 20.31 7.27
C PRO A 291 -5.81 20.24 8.43
N ASN A 292 -7.11 20.12 8.15
CA ASN A 292 -8.16 20.17 9.17
C ASN A 292 -8.27 18.90 10.03
N ALA A 293 -7.62 17.80 9.65
CA ALA A 293 -7.55 16.61 10.49
C ALA A 293 -6.65 16.83 11.73
N TYR A 294 -5.83 17.87 11.70
CA TYR A 294 -4.81 18.18 12.72
C TYR A 294 -5.19 19.30 13.69
N GLU A 295 -6.04 20.26 13.27
CA GLU A 295 -6.40 21.40 14.10
C GLU A 295 -7.45 21.07 15.18
N GLY A 296 -8.19 19.98 15.04
CA GLY A 296 -9.18 19.52 16.02
C GLY A 296 -8.59 19.12 17.39
N GLY A 297 -7.29 18.76 17.44
CA GLY A 297 -6.62 18.33 18.68
C GLY A 297 -5.99 19.46 19.51
N MET A 298 -5.59 20.55 18.91
CA MET A 298 -4.86 21.62 19.62
C MET A 298 -5.77 22.73 20.21
N ASN A 299 -6.98 22.89 19.70
CA ASN A 299 -7.85 23.97 20.16
C ASN A 299 -8.67 23.68 21.43
N ASN A 300 -8.62 22.45 21.98
CA ASN A 300 -9.38 22.09 23.19
C ASN A 300 -8.59 22.15 24.51
N VAL A 301 -7.31 22.46 24.50
CA VAL A 301 -6.50 22.54 25.73
C VAL A 301 -6.51 23.96 26.36
N GLY A 302 -7.04 24.96 25.66
CA GLY A 302 -6.94 26.35 26.07
C GLY A 302 -8.18 26.99 26.75
N ASN A 303 -9.33 26.32 26.90
CA ASN A 303 -10.56 26.96 27.40
C ASN A 303 -11.32 26.17 28.48
N SER A 304 -10.63 25.63 29.47
CA SER A 304 -11.28 25.32 30.75
C SER A 304 -11.34 26.60 31.61
N LYS A 305 -12.45 27.35 31.54
CA LYS A 305 -12.77 28.40 32.51
C LYS A 305 -12.76 27.77 33.91
N PRO A 306 -12.11 28.41 34.92
CA PRO A 306 -12.21 27.95 36.31
C PRO A 306 -13.66 28.09 36.77
N ILE A 307 -14.19 26.96 37.28
CA ILE A 307 -15.50 26.95 37.95
C ILE A 307 -15.41 27.87 39.16
N GLY A 308 -16.15 28.96 39.08
CA GLY A 308 -16.20 29.99 40.10
C GLY A 308 -16.64 29.46 41.46
N ALA A 309 -15.89 29.82 42.47
CA ALA A 309 -16.25 29.63 43.86
C ALA A 309 -17.61 30.32 44.15
N LYS A 310 -18.56 29.58 44.70
CA LYS A 310 -19.75 30.11 45.32
C LYS A 310 -19.33 30.83 46.60
N THR A 311 -19.42 32.14 46.64
CA THR A 311 -19.48 32.91 47.86
C THR A 311 -20.85 32.76 48.49
N SER A 312 -20.84 32.29 49.73
CA SER A 312 -21.96 32.34 50.66
C SER A 312 -22.28 33.77 51.02
N GLU A 313 -23.51 34.15 50.85
CA GLU A 313 -24.32 34.99 51.75
C GLU A 313 -25.78 34.56 51.62
#